data_682cb5e0f2148ff8555098fde85814bd
#
_entry.id   682cb5e0f2148ff8555098fde85814bd
#
_cell.length_a   1.000
_cell.length_b   1.000
_cell.length_c   1.000
_cell.angle_alpha   90.00
_cell.angle_beta   90.00
_cell.angle_gamma   90.00
#
_symmetry.space_group_name_H-M   'P 1'
#
loop_
_entity.id
_entity.type
_entity.pdbx_description
1 polymer ?
#
loop_
_entity_poly.entity_id
_entity_poly.type
_entity_poly.pdbx_seq_one_letter_code
_entity_poly.pdbx_strand_id
1 'polypeptide(L)'
;VLLTRGSKEHSATLTADGKHLLTDVWTSVGVIVGVGLVWVSKWDRFDALVAIAVGVNILVTGYKLIASSGAALMDVSLPEEDRRQIEGFMRGYCGAEVKFHAIRTREAGYRRFVDFHMLVPGEWTVRHGHDVMEDLIDAMLAKWPDLRVMGHLEPADDPLSLIHISEPTRLRRIS
;
A
#
# COMPACT_ATOMS: atom_id res chain seq x y z
N VAL A 1 -10.38 16.30 -16.67
CA VAL A 1 -10.43 17.17 -15.47
C VAL A 1 -10.07 16.36 -14.22
N LEU A 2 -10.74 15.22 -13.94
CA LEU A 2 -10.45 14.39 -12.74
C LEU A 2 -9.06 13.77 -12.76
N LEU A 3 -8.61 13.23 -13.89
CA LEU A 3 -7.27 12.66 -14.03
C LEU A 3 -6.17 13.71 -13.90
N THR A 4 -6.39 14.92 -14.44
CA THR A 4 -5.43 16.01 -14.37
C THR A 4 -5.34 16.62 -12.97
N ARG A 5 -6.43 16.68 -12.22
CA ARG A 5 -6.43 17.12 -10.82
C ARG A 5 -5.88 16.05 -9.88
N GLY A 6 -6.25 14.79 -10.05
CA GLY A 6 -5.73 13.68 -9.25
C GLY A 6 -4.21 13.54 -9.34
N SER A 7 -3.63 13.75 -10.53
CA SER A 7 -2.18 13.76 -10.72
C SER A 7 -1.49 14.99 -10.07
N LYS A 8 -2.15 16.15 -10.01
CA LYS A 8 -1.61 17.36 -9.36
C LYS A 8 -1.70 17.34 -7.84
N GLU A 9 -2.72 16.70 -7.29
CA GLU A 9 -2.98 16.66 -5.84
C GLU A 9 -2.46 15.37 -5.19
N HIS A 10 -1.74 14.51 -5.91
CA HIS A 10 -1.23 13.21 -5.45
C HIS A 10 -2.31 12.32 -4.80
N SER A 11 -3.56 12.47 -5.24
CA SER A 11 -4.68 11.69 -4.74
C SER A 11 -4.87 10.42 -5.56
N ALA A 12 -4.42 9.30 -5.00
CA ALA A 12 -4.60 7.97 -5.61
C ALA A 12 -6.08 7.66 -5.86
N THR A 13 -6.97 8.08 -4.96
CA THR A 13 -8.42 7.90 -5.06
C THR A 13 -9.01 8.63 -6.26
N LEU A 14 -8.68 9.90 -6.47
CA LEU A 14 -9.15 10.69 -7.62
C LEU A 14 -8.61 10.15 -8.95
N THR A 15 -7.40 9.63 -8.96
CA THR A 15 -6.80 9.03 -10.16
C THR A 15 -7.43 7.68 -10.48
N ALA A 16 -7.72 6.86 -9.46
CA ALA A 16 -8.42 5.59 -9.62
C ALA A 16 -9.84 5.81 -10.12
N ASP A 17 -10.57 6.75 -9.54
CA ASP A 17 -11.94 7.11 -9.91
C ASP A 17 -12.01 7.64 -11.35
N GLY A 18 -11.07 8.51 -11.71
CA GLY A 18 -10.94 9.01 -13.08
C GLY A 18 -10.64 7.92 -14.12
N LYS A 19 -9.83 6.93 -13.80
CA LYS A 19 -9.57 5.76 -14.67
C LYS A 19 -10.81 4.87 -14.78
N HIS A 20 -11.53 4.67 -13.67
CA HIS A 20 -12.76 3.89 -13.66
C HIS A 20 -13.82 4.51 -14.57
N LEU A 21 -14.10 5.80 -14.42
CA LEU A 21 -15.04 6.53 -15.27
C LEU A 21 -14.67 6.48 -16.75
N LEU A 22 -13.39 6.58 -17.09
CA LEU A 22 -12.91 6.46 -18.46
C LEU A 22 -13.16 5.07 -19.04
N THR A 23 -12.94 4.04 -18.24
CA THR A 23 -13.22 2.65 -18.64
C THR A 23 -14.71 2.44 -18.88
N ASP A 24 -15.57 3.00 -18.04
CA ASP A 24 -17.01 2.91 -18.17
C ASP A 24 -17.53 3.61 -19.43
N VAL A 25 -16.96 4.79 -19.74
CA VAL A 25 -17.28 5.50 -21.00
C VAL A 25 -16.88 4.67 -22.21
N TRP A 26 -15.67 4.11 -22.24
CA TRP A 26 -15.20 3.28 -23.34
C TRP A 26 -16.05 2.00 -23.51
N THR A 27 -16.43 1.39 -22.39
CA THR A 27 -17.31 0.21 -22.40
C THR A 27 -18.69 0.57 -22.94
N SER A 28 -19.26 1.69 -22.51
CA SER A 28 -20.56 2.17 -22.98
C SER A 28 -20.53 2.49 -24.49
N VAL A 29 -19.49 3.16 -24.97
CA VAL A 29 -19.28 3.41 -26.41
C VAL A 29 -19.16 2.09 -27.16
N GLY A 30 -18.40 1.13 -26.65
CA GLY A 30 -18.27 -0.20 -27.26
C GLY A 30 -19.61 -0.93 -27.39
N VAL A 31 -20.46 -0.86 -26.36
CA VAL A 31 -21.80 -1.46 -26.40
C VAL A 31 -22.68 -0.77 -27.42
N ILE A 32 -22.71 0.57 -27.47
CA ILE A 32 -23.50 1.33 -28.45
C ILE A 32 -23.07 0.99 -29.88
N VAL A 33 -21.76 0.94 -30.12
CA VAL A 33 -21.21 0.56 -31.45
C VAL A 33 -21.57 -0.89 -31.77
N GLY A 34 -21.47 -1.81 -30.80
CA GLY A 34 -21.83 -3.21 -30.99
C GLY A 34 -23.31 -3.38 -31.37
N VAL A 35 -24.22 -2.73 -30.67
CA VAL A 35 -25.66 -2.75 -30.96
C VAL A 35 -25.94 -2.13 -32.36
N GLY A 36 -25.26 -1.01 -32.67
CA GLY A 36 -25.38 -0.39 -34.01
C GLY A 36 -24.94 -1.31 -35.13
N LEU A 37 -23.85 -2.06 -34.95
CA LEU A 37 -23.38 -3.05 -35.92
C LEU A 37 -24.34 -4.21 -36.09
N VAL A 38 -24.96 -4.70 -35.01
CA VAL A 38 -26.00 -5.73 -35.09
C VAL A 38 -27.18 -5.24 -35.92
N TRP A 39 -27.63 -4.00 -35.66
CA TRP A 39 -28.77 -3.41 -36.37
C TRP A 39 -28.50 -3.24 -37.88
N VAL A 40 -27.26 -2.84 -38.25
CA VAL A 40 -26.88 -2.64 -39.66
C VAL A 40 -26.60 -3.97 -40.39
N SER A 41 -25.94 -4.92 -39.72
CA SER A 41 -25.51 -6.19 -40.32
C SER A 41 -26.66 -7.17 -40.57
N LYS A 42 -27.77 -7.05 -39.82
CA LYS A 42 -28.91 -7.99 -39.80
C LYS A 42 -28.49 -9.46 -39.61
N TRP A 43 -27.37 -9.66 -38.91
CA TRP A 43 -26.82 -10.98 -38.69
C TRP A 43 -27.02 -11.38 -37.23
N ASP A 44 -28.03 -12.22 -36.94
CA ASP A 44 -28.47 -12.58 -35.59
C ASP A 44 -27.35 -13.15 -34.70
N ARG A 45 -26.31 -13.72 -35.30
CA ARG A 45 -25.18 -14.24 -34.56
C ARG A 45 -24.28 -13.16 -33.95
N PHE A 46 -24.28 -11.93 -34.49
CA PHE A 46 -23.53 -10.80 -33.92
C PHE A 46 -24.09 -10.36 -32.58
N ASP A 47 -25.39 -10.42 -32.39
CA ASP A 47 -26.04 -10.08 -31.13
C ASP A 47 -25.53 -10.97 -29.97
N ALA A 48 -25.49 -12.30 -30.19
CA ALA A 48 -24.97 -13.23 -29.22
C ALA A 48 -23.48 -13.01 -28.91
N LEU A 49 -22.67 -12.66 -29.92
CA LEU A 49 -21.24 -12.38 -29.71
C LEU A 49 -21.01 -11.09 -28.90
N VAL A 50 -21.76 -10.04 -29.20
CA VAL A 50 -21.72 -8.77 -28.45
C VAL A 50 -22.16 -8.99 -27.02
N ALA A 51 -23.25 -9.72 -26.81
CA ALA A 51 -23.75 -10.04 -25.46
C ALA A 51 -22.71 -10.82 -24.63
N ILE A 52 -22.05 -11.83 -25.24
CA ILE A 52 -20.98 -12.57 -24.58
C ILE A 52 -19.79 -11.65 -24.24
N ALA A 53 -19.35 -10.81 -25.19
CA ALA A 53 -18.23 -9.90 -24.96
C ALA A 53 -18.51 -8.91 -23.83
N VAL A 54 -19.72 -8.35 -23.79
CA VAL A 54 -20.16 -7.47 -22.70
C VAL A 54 -20.24 -8.22 -21.37
N GLY A 55 -20.81 -9.43 -21.37
CA GLY A 55 -20.88 -10.27 -20.18
C GLY A 55 -19.48 -10.61 -19.60
N VAL A 56 -18.55 -11.00 -20.45
CA VAL A 56 -17.16 -11.26 -20.06
C VAL A 56 -16.49 -10.00 -19.49
N ASN A 57 -16.70 -8.84 -20.14
CA ASN A 57 -16.15 -7.58 -19.64
C ASN A 57 -16.69 -7.20 -18.26
N ILE A 58 -18.00 -7.41 -18.02
CA ILE A 58 -18.62 -7.16 -16.71
C ILE A 58 -18.00 -8.09 -15.65
N LEU A 59 -17.84 -9.38 -15.96
CA LEU A 59 -17.23 -10.35 -15.02
C LEU A 59 -15.78 -9.97 -14.69
N VAL A 60 -14.98 -9.62 -15.69
CA VAL A 60 -13.58 -9.19 -15.49
C VAL A 60 -13.49 -7.92 -14.67
N THR A 61 -14.36 -6.95 -14.95
CA THR A 61 -14.39 -5.68 -14.20
C THR A 61 -14.85 -5.91 -12.77
N GLY A 62 -15.89 -6.72 -12.54
CA GLY A 62 -16.37 -7.09 -11.22
C GLY A 62 -15.30 -7.84 -10.41
N TYR A 63 -14.60 -8.78 -11.02
CA TYR A 63 -13.49 -9.49 -10.37
C TYR A 63 -12.35 -8.53 -9.97
N LYS A 64 -11.94 -7.63 -10.87
CA LYS A 64 -10.91 -6.61 -10.57
C LYS A 64 -11.33 -5.71 -9.40
N LEU A 65 -12.60 -5.31 -9.36
CA LEU A 65 -13.14 -4.48 -8.29
C LEU A 65 -13.11 -5.21 -6.95
N ILE A 66 -13.54 -6.47 -6.91
CA ILE A 66 -13.49 -7.30 -5.69
C ILE A 66 -12.04 -7.51 -5.24
N ALA A 67 -11.15 -7.83 -6.16
CA ALA A 67 -9.73 -8.04 -5.86
C ALA A 67 -9.06 -6.77 -5.32
N SER A 68 -9.33 -5.61 -5.91
CA SER A 68 -8.79 -4.32 -5.44
C SER A 68 -9.37 -3.92 -4.08
N SER A 69 -10.67 -4.14 -3.85
CA SER A 69 -11.30 -3.88 -2.57
C SER A 69 -10.79 -4.81 -1.48
N GLY A 70 -10.58 -6.09 -1.80
CA GLY A 70 -9.98 -7.06 -0.89
C GLY A 70 -8.53 -6.69 -0.53
N ALA A 71 -7.73 -6.28 -1.51
CA ALA A 71 -6.36 -5.82 -1.27
C ALA A 71 -6.31 -4.57 -0.38
N ALA A 72 -7.27 -3.65 -0.53
CA ALA A 72 -7.38 -2.46 0.31
C ALA A 72 -7.77 -2.77 1.77
N LEU A 73 -8.39 -3.93 2.02
CA LEU A 73 -8.72 -4.42 3.37
C LEU A 73 -7.62 -5.27 4.00
N MET A 74 -6.71 -5.79 3.19
CA MET A 74 -5.53 -6.50 3.66
C MET A 74 -4.38 -5.50 3.74
N ASP A 75 -3.66 -5.49 4.88
CA ASP A 75 -2.46 -4.67 5.08
C ASP A 75 -1.40 -5.04 4.02
N VAL A 76 -1.40 -4.34 2.90
CA VAL A 76 -0.41 -4.55 1.84
C VAL A 76 0.87 -3.82 2.24
N SER A 77 1.98 -4.55 2.23
CA SER A 77 3.30 -3.94 2.45
C SER A 77 3.60 -2.91 1.36
N LEU A 78 4.37 -1.88 1.71
CA LEU A 78 4.87 -0.91 0.72
C LEU A 78 5.67 -1.62 -0.38
N PRO A 79 5.72 -1.02 -1.60
CA PRO A 79 6.61 -1.48 -2.65
C PRO A 79 8.04 -1.62 -2.15
N GLU A 80 8.73 -2.64 -2.61
CA GLU A 80 10.09 -2.97 -2.15
C GLU A 80 11.07 -1.80 -2.29
N GLU A 81 10.91 -1.00 -3.33
CA GLU A 81 11.73 0.19 -3.57
C GLU A 81 11.54 1.26 -2.49
N ASP A 82 10.28 1.56 -2.14
CA ASP A 82 9.95 2.52 -1.08
C ASP A 82 10.45 2.04 0.27
N ARG A 83 10.29 0.74 0.55
CA ARG A 83 10.81 0.11 1.77
C ARG A 83 12.32 0.26 1.87
N ARG A 84 13.06 -0.03 0.81
CA ARG A 84 14.54 0.13 0.78
C ARG A 84 14.98 1.56 0.98
N GLN A 85 14.27 2.53 0.39
CA GLN A 85 14.57 3.94 0.57
C GLN A 85 14.38 4.39 2.02
N ILE A 86 13.30 3.93 2.67
CA ILE A 86 13.02 4.21 4.07
C ILE A 86 14.09 3.58 4.97
N GLU A 87 14.36 2.28 4.79
CA GLU A 87 15.39 1.58 5.57
C GLU A 87 16.79 2.20 5.40
N GLY A 88 17.14 2.56 4.17
CA GLY A 88 18.42 3.23 3.87
C GLY A 88 18.53 4.59 4.54
N PHE A 89 17.45 5.35 4.57
CA PHE A 89 17.38 6.64 5.26
C PHE A 89 17.57 6.49 6.77
N MET A 90 16.82 5.58 7.41
CA MET A 90 16.90 5.32 8.85
C MET A 90 18.32 4.94 9.27
N ARG A 91 18.95 4.00 8.55
CA ARG A 91 20.32 3.56 8.84
C ARG A 91 21.35 4.67 8.63
N GLY A 92 21.16 5.53 7.65
CA GLY A 92 22.04 6.65 7.37
C GLY A 92 21.93 7.79 8.38
N TYR A 93 20.75 7.95 8.98
CA TYR A 93 20.47 9.05 9.90
C TYR A 93 21.06 8.82 11.29
N CYS A 94 20.86 7.64 11.87
CA CYS A 94 21.24 7.36 13.27
C CYS A 94 22.69 6.86 13.45
N GLY A 95 23.44 6.61 12.38
CA GLY A 95 24.81 6.11 12.47
C GLY A 95 24.91 4.62 12.86
N ALA A 96 26.14 4.16 13.17
CA ALA A 96 26.43 2.74 13.36
C ALA A 96 26.06 2.17 14.73
N GLU A 97 25.84 3.02 15.73
CA GLU A 97 25.54 2.60 17.11
C GLU A 97 24.07 2.15 17.26
N VAL A 98 23.19 2.69 16.41
CA VAL A 98 21.77 2.38 16.42
C VAL A 98 21.47 1.32 15.35
N LYS A 99 20.75 0.28 15.74
CA LYS A 99 20.30 -0.76 14.81
C LYS A 99 18.78 -0.77 14.72
N PHE A 100 18.27 -1.22 13.59
CA PHE A 100 16.85 -1.34 13.36
C PHE A 100 16.49 -2.78 13.02
N HIS A 101 15.38 -3.25 13.60
CA HIS A 101 14.79 -4.55 13.26
C HIS A 101 13.26 -4.48 13.27
N ALA A 102 12.62 -5.59 12.91
CA ALA A 102 11.15 -5.70 12.85
C ALA A 102 10.48 -4.56 12.05
N ILE A 103 11.18 -4.03 11.03
CA ILE A 103 10.61 -2.97 10.19
C ILE A 103 9.42 -3.55 9.43
N ARG A 104 8.24 -3.04 9.73
CA ARG A 104 6.98 -3.39 9.08
C ARG A 104 6.44 -2.17 8.39
N THR A 105 5.95 -2.37 7.18
CA THR A 105 5.35 -1.31 6.38
C THR A 105 3.98 -1.74 5.90
N ARG A 106 3.05 -0.81 5.85
CA ARG A 106 1.72 -1.05 5.29
C ARG A 106 1.19 0.20 4.62
N GLU A 107 0.37 0.00 3.62
CA GLU A 107 -0.36 1.06 2.93
C GLU A 107 -1.86 0.93 3.21
N ALA A 108 -2.48 2.03 3.63
CA ALA A 108 -3.91 2.09 3.85
C ALA A 108 -4.46 3.38 3.25
N GLY A 109 -5.05 3.26 2.07
CA GLY A 109 -5.57 4.38 1.29
C GLY A 109 -4.46 5.31 0.79
N TYR A 110 -4.43 6.55 1.30
CA TYR A 110 -3.40 7.55 0.95
C TYR A 110 -2.27 7.65 1.98
N ARG A 111 -2.33 6.87 3.04
CA ARG A 111 -1.35 6.90 4.13
C ARG A 111 -0.46 5.68 4.08
N ARG A 112 0.82 5.90 4.31
CA ARG A 112 1.83 4.87 4.49
C ARG A 112 2.19 4.79 5.96
N PHE A 113 2.29 3.59 6.49
CA PHE A 113 2.64 3.31 7.88
C PHE A 113 3.97 2.58 7.92
N VAL A 114 4.80 2.95 8.87
CA VAL A 114 6.09 2.33 9.15
C VAL A 114 6.20 2.10 10.64
N ASP A 115 6.29 0.86 11.04
CA ASP A 115 6.54 0.45 12.41
C ASP A 115 7.95 -0.15 12.46
N PHE A 116 8.76 0.20 13.45
CA PHE A 116 10.10 -0.34 13.60
C PHE A 116 10.52 -0.40 15.06
N HIS A 117 11.49 -1.27 15.35
CA HIS A 117 12.19 -1.31 16.61
C HIS A 117 13.58 -0.72 16.44
N MET A 118 13.95 0.18 17.35
CA MET A 118 15.23 0.86 17.40
C MET A 118 16.04 0.33 18.57
N LEU A 119 17.11 -0.38 18.27
CA LEU A 119 18.06 -0.92 19.25
C LEU A 119 19.13 0.13 19.55
N VAL A 120 19.22 0.52 20.81
CA VAL A 120 20.19 1.50 21.31
C VAL A 120 21.08 0.89 22.37
N PRO A 121 22.30 1.43 22.62
CA PRO A 121 23.15 1.01 23.72
C PRO A 121 22.41 1.04 25.06
N GLY A 122 22.55 -0.03 25.86
CA GLY A 122 21.82 -0.18 27.15
C GLY A 122 22.17 0.88 28.19
N GLU A 123 23.32 1.54 28.06
CA GLU A 123 23.74 2.66 28.88
C GLU A 123 23.04 3.98 28.58
N TRP A 124 22.31 4.07 27.46
CA TRP A 124 21.54 5.28 27.14
C TRP A 124 20.37 5.45 28.11
N THR A 125 20.13 6.69 28.49
CA THR A 125 18.91 6.99 29.24
C THR A 125 17.70 6.91 28.30
N VAL A 126 16.54 6.58 28.85
CA VAL A 126 15.26 6.56 28.10
C VAL A 126 15.03 7.91 27.41
N ARG A 127 15.37 9.02 28.08
CA ARG A 127 15.25 10.35 27.47
C ARG A 127 16.11 10.50 26.23
N HIS A 128 17.38 10.13 26.31
CA HIS A 128 18.29 10.26 25.17
C HIS A 128 17.83 9.38 23.98
N GLY A 129 17.48 8.12 24.26
CA GLY A 129 16.95 7.24 23.22
C GLY A 129 15.67 7.77 22.58
N HIS A 130 14.76 8.32 23.40
CA HIS A 130 13.53 8.96 22.92
C HIS A 130 13.82 10.17 22.03
N ASP A 131 14.70 11.08 22.47
CA ASP A 131 15.03 12.29 21.70
C ASP A 131 15.62 11.92 20.34
N VAL A 132 16.53 10.94 20.27
CA VAL A 132 17.09 10.44 18.99
C VAL A 132 16.02 9.82 18.09
N MET A 133 15.07 9.10 18.68
CA MET A 133 13.96 8.48 17.92
C MET A 133 13.00 9.54 17.37
N GLU A 134 12.65 10.56 18.16
CA GLU A 134 11.80 11.68 17.70
C GLU A 134 12.48 12.46 16.58
N ASP A 135 13.77 12.76 16.71
CA ASP A 135 14.54 13.46 15.65
C ASP A 135 14.53 12.64 14.35
N LEU A 136 14.66 11.32 14.42
CA LEU A 136 14.53 10.45 13.25
C LEU A 136 13.13 10.50 12.65
N ILE A 137 12.09 10.40 13.49
CA ILE A 137 10.68 10.44 13.05
C ILE A 137 10.40 11.77 12.36
N ASP A 138 10.81 12.88 12.95
CA ASP A 138 10.62 14.21 12.37
C ASP A 138 11.32 14.36 11.01
N ALA A 139 12.54 13.86 10.89
CA ALA A 139 13.27 13.82 9.63
C ALA A 139 12.58 12.95 8.57
N MET A 140 12.00 11.81 8.98
CA MET A 140 11.21 10.95 8.08
C MET A 140 9.94 11.66 7.62
N LEU A 141 9.20 12.32 8.52
CA LEU A 141 7.96 13.03 8.20
C LEU A 141 8.22 14.27 7.33
N ALA A 142 9.35 14.95 7.52
CA ALA A 142 9.78 16.04 6.65
C ALA A 142 10.03 15.58 5.21
N LYS A 143 10.58 14.37 5.04
CA LYS A 143 10.86 13.79 3.72
C LYS A 143 9.64 13.14 3.07
N TRP A 144 8.79 12.50 3.87
CA TRP A 144 7.58 11.80 3.44
C TRP A 144 6.37 12.22 4.30
N PRO A 145 5.67 13.31 3.95
CA PRO A 145 4.59 13.86 4.76
C PRO A 145 3.35 12.96 4.91
N ASP A 146 3.19 11.99 4.01
CA ASP A 146 2.11 10.99 4.02
C ASP A 146 2.41 9.78 4.92
N LEU A 147 3.63 9.70 5.48
CA LEU A 147 4.01 8.66 6.44
C LEU A 147 3.29 8.83 7.79
N ARG A 148 3.07 7.69 8.42
CA ARG A 148 2.79 7.57 9.85
C ARG A 148 3.80 6.60 10.43
N VAL A 149 4.59 7.07 11.38
CA VAL A 149 5.74 6.35 11.92
C VAL A 149 5.48 6.00 13.36
N MET A 150 5.77 4.75 13.75
CA MET A 150 5.76 4.28 15.12
C MET A 150 7.09 3.60 15.39
N GLY A 151 7.87 4.17 16.33
CA GLY A 151 9.12 3.59 16.80
C GLY A 151 8.94 2.92 18.16
N HIS A 152 9.60 1.79 18.35
CA HIS A 152 9.75 1.13 19.63
C HIS A 152 11.22 1.10 20.04
N LEU A 153 11.54 1.66 21.21
CA LEU A 153 12.90 1.74 21.72
C LEU A 153 13.24 0.49 22.53
N GLU A 154 14.34 -0.16 22.20
CA GLU A 154 14.81 -1.36 22.90
C GLU A 154 16.31 -1.28 23.19
N PRO A 155 16.79 -1.79 24.34
CA PRO A 155 18.22 -1.91 24.59
C PRO A 155 18.82 -3.03 23.74
N ALA A 156 19.99 -2.76 23.15
CA ALA A 156 20.65 -3.69 22.25
C ALA A 156 21.24 -4.92 22.93
N ASP A 157 21.45 -4.85 24.25
CA ASP A 157 22.00 -5.88 25.10
C ASP A 157 20.94 -6.78 25.77
N ASP A 158 19.66 -6.50 25.57
CA ASP A 158 18.57 -7.35 26.07
C ASP A 158 18.37 -8.57 25.16
N PRO A 159 18.58 -9.81 25.69
CA PRO A 159 18.32 -11.03 24.91
C PRO A 159 16.87 -11.14 24.42
N LEU A 160 15.91 -10.50 25.10
CA LEU A 160 14.50 -10.52 24.76
C LEU A 160 14.17 -9.63 23.54
N SER A 161 14.99 -8.62 23.25
CA SER A 161 14.83 -7.78 22.06
C SER A 161 14.89 -8.57 20.75
N LEU A 162 15.59 -9.71 20.74
CA LEU A 162 15.75 -10.56 19.57
C LEU A 162 14.68 -11.67 19.45
N ILE A 163 13.95 -11.97 20.51
CA ILE A 163 12.96 -13.08 20.53
C ILE A 163 11.70 -12.72 19.72
N HIS A 164 11.36 -11.45 19.61
CA HIS A 164 10.20 -11.00 18.82
C HIS A 164 10.39 -11.12 17.31
N ILE A 165 11.60 -11.45 16.83
CA ILE A 165 11.92 -11.55 15.39
C ILE A 165 11.59 -12.93 14.81
N SER A 166 11.51 -13.99 15.62
CA SER A 166 11.61 -15.37 15.10
C SER A 166 10.40 -16.26 15.31
N GLU A 167 9.33 -15.84 16.00
CA GLU A 167 8.15 -16.71 16.13
C GLU A 167 6.88 -16.08 15.55
N PRO A 168 6.36 -16.62 14.42
CA PRO A 168 4.93 -16.54 14.17
C PRO A 168 4.27 -17.27 15.34
N THR A 169 3.42 -16.56 16.07
CA THR A 169 2.67 -16.99 17.25
C THR A 169 2.30 -18.49 17.17
N ARG A 170 3.10 -19.37 17.73
CA ARG A 170 2.65 -20.71 18.05
C ARG A 170 1.60 -20.58 19.15
N LEU A 171 0.35 -20.68 18.74
CA LEU A 171 -0.74 -20.96 19.67
C LEU A 171 -0.30 -22.12 20.54
N ARG A 172 0.13 -21.87 21.77
CA ARG A 172 0.27 -22.92 22.78
C ARG A 172 -1.11 -23.54 22.91
N ARG A 173 -1.26 -24.75 22.41
CA ARG A 173 -2.34 -25.61 22.80
C ARG A 173 -2.22 -25.80 24.30
N ILE A 174 -3.14 -25.19 25.03
CA ILE A 174 -3.38 -25.53 26.43
C ILE A 174 -4.07 -26.90 26.39
N SER A 175 -3.35 -27.93 26.76
CA SER A 175 -3.87 -29.26 27.10
C SER A 175 -4.35 -29.27 28.54
#